data_924be37ee224dd42af2a6cbd7b9f08c8
#
_entry.id   924be37ee224dd42af2a6cbd7b9f08c8
#
_cell.length_a   1.000
_cell.length_b   1.000
_cell.length_c   1.000
_cell.angle_alpha   90.00
_cell.angle_beta   90.00
_cell.angle_gamma   90.00
#
_symmetry.space_group_name_H-M   'P 1'
#
loop_
_entity.id
_entity.type
_entity.pdbx_description
1 polymer ?
#
loop_
_entity_poly.entity_id
_entity_poly.type
_entity_poly.pdbx_seq_one_letter_code
_entity_poly.pdbx_strand_id
1 'polypeptide(L)'
;NPGYSTYTQQLFLSQIPSEEFSFFQEKLFRYPGFYVRERTIRRYSTENCAHVLGDVAEVSSTDVKRDEYYEPGDYIGKQGVERSYEKELRGEKGVEVLLRDARGRIQGHYQNGAFDRKPIPGKNLTLSIDIKLQQLGERLMQGKMGSIVAIEPATGEILCMVSAPSYDPHRMEGKQRGAQMLEMQRD
;
A
#
# COMPACT_ATOMS: atom_id res chain seq x y z
N ASN A 1 -24.97 14.78 1.65
CA ASN A 1 -23.82 15.12 2.46
C ASN A 1 -23.20 16.44 1.95
N PRO A 2 -23.21 17.53 2.72
CA PRO A 2 -22.88 18.88 2.23
C PRO A 2 -21.40 19.09 1.86
N GLY A 3 -20.59 18.05 1.83
CA GLY A 3 -19.15 18.12 1.49
C GLY A 3 -18.75 17.56 0.13
N TYR A 4 -19.69 17.05 -0.67
CA TYR A 4 -19.33 16.43 -1.95
C TYR A 4 -19.67 17.35 -3.13
N SER A 5 -18.65 17.67 -3.93
CA SER A 5 -18.84 18.32 -5.21
C SER A 5 -19.34 17.32 -6.26
N THR A 6 -20.38 17.70 -7.02
CA THR A 6 -20.89 16.90 -8.14
C THR A 6 -19.88 16.78 -9.31
N TYR A 7 -18.84 17.57 -9.29
CA TYR A 7 -17.81 17.61 -10.34
C TYR A 7 -16.52 16.89 -9.97
N THR A 8 -16.40 16.41 -8.73
CA THR A 8 -15.20 15.72 -8.25
C THR A 8 -15.46 14.22 -8.16
N GLN A 9 -14.55 13.42 -8.69
CA GLN A 9 -14.62 11.95 -8.55
C GLN A 9 -14.50 11.57 -7.07
N GLN A 10 -15.38 10.70 -6.62
CA GLN A 10 -15.42 10.20 -5.26
C GLN A 10 -15.02 8.72 -5.25
N LEU A 11 -14.22 8.33 -4.26
CA LEU A 11 -13.89 6.92 -4.05
C LEU A 11 -15.14 6.19 -3.54
N PHE A 12 -15.66 5.26 -4.33
CA PHE A 12 -16.82 4.45 -3.97
C PHE A 12 -16.40 3.12 -3.33
N LEU A 13 -15.50 2.40 -3.98
CA LEU A 13 -14.93 1.14 -3.50
C LEU A 13 -13.42 1.15 -3.72
N SER A 14 -12.68 0.60 -2.78
CA SER A 14 -11.23 0.42 -2.87
C SER A 14 -10.85 -1.04 -2.65
N GLN A 15 -9.69 -1.45 -3.16
CA GLN A 15 -9.11 -2.77 -2.94
C GLN A 15 -10.01 -3.92 -3.37
N ILE A 16 -10.57 -3.82 -4.58
CA ILE A 16 -11.29 -4.93 -5.20
C ILE A 16 -10.24 -5.83 -5.88
N PRO A 17 -10.13 -7.11 -5.48
CA PRO A 17 -9.27 -8.06 -6.18
C PRO A 17 -9.64 -8.15 -7.66
N SER A 18 -8.66 -8.40 -8.54
CA SER A 18 -8.89 -8.51 -9.98
C SER A 18 -9.91 -9.59 -10.36
N GLU A 19 -9.96 -10.66 -9.58
CA GLU A 19 -10.92 -11.77 -9.76
C GLU A 19 -12.36 -11.33 -9.49
N GLU A 20 -12.59 -10.60 -8.39
CA GLU A 20 -13.91 -10.04 -8.08
C GLU A 20 -14.28 -8.92 -9.04
N PHE A 21 -13.30 -8.12 -9.46
CA PHE A 21 -13.51 -7.00 -10.37
C PHE A 21 -14.00 -7.46 -11.76
N SER A 22 -13.58 -8.64 -12.24
CA SER A 22 -13.98 -9.16 -13.55
C SER A 22 -15.50 -9.23 -13.70
N PHE A 23 -16.24 -9.57 -12.66
CA PHE A 23 -17.71 -9.57 -12.66
C PHE A 23 -18.33 -8.18 -12.79
N PHE A 24 -17.65 -7.16 -12.24
CA PHE A 24 -18.10 -5.78 -12.34
C PHE A 24 -17.74 -5.17 -13.70
N GLN A 25 -16.59 -5.52 -14.24
CA GLN A 25 -16.08 -4.99 -15.51
C GLN A 25 -17.06 -5.22 -16.65
N GLU A 26 -17.63 -6.42 -16.77
CA GLU A 26 -18.62 -6.75 -17.79
C GLU A 26 -19.91 -5.91 -17.69
N LYS A 27 -20.24 -5.42 -16.49
CA LYS A 27 -21.47 -4.66 -16.21
C LYS A 27 -21.25 -3.16 -16.10
N LEU A 28 -19.99 -2.72 -16.12
CA LEU A 28 -19.64 -1.31 -15.83
C LEU A 28 -20.27 -0.36 -16.86
N PHE A 29 -20.46 -0.79 -18.12
CA PHE A 29 -21.11 0.00 -19.15
C PHE A 29 -22.56 0.39 -18.83
N ARG A 30 -23.21 -0.33 -17.91
CA ARG A 30 -24.58 -0.03 -17.44
C ARG A 30 -24.63 1.09 -16.38
N TYR A 31 -23.47 1.46 -15.85
CA TYR A 31 -23.35 2.43 -14.76
C TYR A 31 -22.50 3.63 -15.20
N PRO A 32 -23.07 4.53 -16.02
CA PRO A 32 -22.34 5.72 -16.45
C PRO A 32 -21.99 6.58 -15.25
N GLY A 33 -20.73 7.03 -15.18
CA GLY A 33 -20.21 7.80 -14.06
C GLY A 33 -19.36 7.00 -13.08
N PHE A 34 -19.28 5.67 -13.21
CA PHE A 34 -18.32 4.86 -12.49
C PHE A 34 -17.07 4.64 -13.34
N TYR A 35 -15.91 4.91 -12.75
CA TYR A 35 -14.60 4.76 -13.38
C TYR A 35 -13.74 3.83 -12.56
N VAL A 36 -12.90 3.06 -13.24
CA VAL A 36 -11.92 2.17 -12.61
C VAL A 36 -10.59 2.87 -12.59
N ARG A 37 -9.91 2.81 -11.45
CA ARG A 37 -8.55 3.26 -11.30
C ARG A 37 -7.71 2.09 -10.80
N GLU A 38 -6.83 1.60 -11.64
CA GLU A 38 -5.87 0.57 -11.26
C GLU A 38 -4.82 1.17 -10.32
N ARG A 39 -4.44 0.39 -9.31
CA ARG A 39 -3.39 0.76 -8.37
C ARG A 39 -2.42 -0.39 -8.18
N THR A 40 -1.16 -0.09 -8.09
CA THR A 40 -0.12 -1.02 -7.67
C THR A 40 -0.26 -1.29 -6.18
N ILE A 41 -0.26 -2.57 -5.80
CA ILE A 41 -0.26 -3.00 -4.40
C ILE A 41 1.13 -3.55 -4.10
N ARG A 42 1.66 -3.21 -2.92
CA ARG A 42 2.89 -3.82 -2.41
C ARG A 42 2.62 -5.27 -2.06
N ARG A 43 3.51 -6.15 -2.47
CA ARG A 43 3.41 -7.58 -2.19
C ARG A 43 4.68 -8.05 -1.49
N TYR A 44 4.50 -8.78 -0.43
CA TYR A 44 5.60 -9.41 0.29
C TYR A 44 5.85 -10.81 -0.24
N SER A 45 7.12 -11.20 -0.30
CA SER A 45 7.53 -12.54 -0.75
C SER A 45 7.54 -13.57 0.38
N THR A 46 7.23 -13.15 1.61
CA THR A 46 7.32 -13.99 2.81
C THR A 46 6.24 -13.60 3.81
N GLU A 47 5.79 -14.56 4.60
CA GLU A 47 4.90 -14.37 5.76
C GLU A 47 5.67 -13.99 7.03
N ASN A 48 7.00 -13.93 6.94
CA ASN A 48 7.90 -13.61 8.03
C ASN A 48 8.33 -12.15 7.99
N CYS A 49 9.13 -11.71 8.97
CA CYS A 49 9.70 -10.37 9.05
C CYS A 49 8.69 -9.24 9.32
N ALA A 50 7.51 -9.52 9.85
CA ALA A 50 6.46 -8.50 10.02
C ALA A 50 6.94 -7.22 10.68
N HIS A 51 7.67 -7.31 11.78
CA HIS A 51 8.19 -6.13 12.50
C HIS A 51 9.27 -5.37 11.75
N VAL A 52 10.03 -6.06 10.88
CA VAL A 52 11.06 -5.43 10.03
C VAL A 52 10.41 -4.74 8.84
N LEU A 53 9.53 -5.43 8.16
CA LEU A 53 8.81 -4.90 6.99
C LEU A 53 7.94 -3.72 7.40
N GLY A 54 7.24 -3.86 8.51
CA GLY A 54 6.26 -2.89 8.96
C GLY A 54 4.90 -3.09 8.30
N ASP A 55 4.16 -2.01 8.17
CA ASP A 55 2.81 -2.05 7.64
C ASP A 55 2.48 -0.85 6.76
N VAL A 56 1.53 -1.06 5.87
CA VAL A 56 1.00 -0.05 4.95
C VAL A 56 -0.45 0.25 5.32
N ALA A 57 -0.79 1.52 5.41
CA ALA A 57 -2.15 1.95 5.71
C ALA A 57 -2.59 3.10 4.81
N GLU A 58 -3.89 3.31 4.76
CA GLU A 58 -4.46 4.48 4.09
C GLU A 58 -3.92 5.77 4.72
N VAL A 59 -3.67 6.77 3.88
CA VAL A 59 -3.19 8.08 4.31
C VAL A 59 -4.21 8.77 5.19
N SER A 60 -3.73 9.40 6.26
CA SER A 60 -4.54 10.27 7.10
C SER A 60 -4.60 11.69 6.53
N SER A 61 -5.53 12.50 7.02
CA SER A 61 -5.61 13.91 6.67
C SER A 61 -4.32 14.70 6.99
N THR A 62 -3.55 14.23 7.97
CA THR A 62 -2.24 14.78 8.33
C THR A 62 -1.16 14.40 7.33
N ASP A 63 -1.17 13.18 6.80
CA ASP A 63 -0.23 12.73 5.78
C ASP A 63 -0.43 13.52 4.48
N VAL A 64 -1.68 13.70 4.06
CA VAL A 64 -2.04 14.50 2.87
C VAL A 64 -1.60 15.97 2.99
N LYS A 65 -1.72 16.56 4.19
CA LYS A 65 -1.24 17.94 4.42
C LYS A 65 0.28 18.07 4.43
N ARG A 66 0.98 16.99 4.78
CA ARG A 66 2.45 16.97 4.91
C ARG A 66 3.16 16.76 3.59
N ASP A 67 2.59 15.99 2.69
CA ASP A 67 3.19 15.65 1.39
C ASP A 67 2.11 15.72 0.31
N GLU A 68 2.25 16.67 -0.62
CA GLU A 68 1.35 16.92 -1.74
C GLU A 68 1.23 15.74 -2.72
N TYR A 69 2.13 14.76 -2.62
CA TYR A 69 2.06 13.54 -3.39
C TYR A 69 0.79 12.74 -3.08
N TYR A 70 0.32 12.78 -1.82
CA TYR A 70 -0.78 11.93 -1.36
C TYR A 70 -2.15 12.57 -1.56
N GLU A 71 -3.09 11.75 -2.01
CA GLU A 71 -4.50 12.05 -2.10
C GLU A 71 -5.30 11.12 -1.17
N PRO A 72 -6.50 11.53 -0.72
CA PRO A 72 -7.37 10.64 0.05
C PRO A 72 -7.58 9.30 -0.65
N GLY A 73 -7.41 8.20 0.09
CA GLY A 73 -7.47 6.84 -0.43
C GLY A 73 -6.14 6.28 -0.94
N ASP A 74 -5.05 7.05 -0.91
CA ASP A 74 -3.70 6.51 -1.14
C ASP A 74 -3.21 5.72 0.07
N TYR A 75 -2.15 4.97 -0.13
CA TYR A 75 -1.50 4.15 0.89
C TYR A 75 -0.09 4.65 1.17
N ILE A 76 0.33 4.55 2.43
CA ILE A 76 1.65 4.98 2.89
C ILE A 76 2.19 3.97 3.90
N GLY A 77 3.49 3.70 3.86
CA GLY A 77 4.18 2.93 4.89
C GLY A 77 4.15 3.66 6.23
N LYS A 78 3.66 2.99 7.27
CA LYS A 78 3.52 3.56 8.62
C LYS A 78 4.69 3.20 9.52
N GLN A 79 5.27 2.03 9.35
CA GLN A 79 6.34 1.51 10.20
C GLN A 79 7.39 0.75 9.39
N GLY A 80 8.50 0.42 10.01
CA GLY A 80 9.54 -0.45 9.48
C GLY A 80 10.16 0.04 8.17
N VAL A 81 10.56 -0.91 7.36
CA VAL A 81 11.13 -0.70 6.02
C VAL A 81 10.16 0.06 5.12
N GLU A 82 8.86 -0.25 5.20
CA GLU A 82 7.81 0.41 4.44
C GLU A 82 7.81 1.92 4.63
N ARG A 83 7.98 2.38 5.87
CA ARG A 83 8.07 3.80 6.19
C ARG A 83 9.41 4.40 5.78
N SER A 84 10.49 3.68 6.05
CA SER A 84 11.86 4.20 5.84
C SER A 84 12.19 4.39 4.37
N TYR A 85 11.66 3.52 3.51
CA TYR A 85 11.89 3.51 2.07
C TYR A 85 10.63 3.86 1.27
N GLU A 86 9.70 4.59 1.89
CA GLU A 86 8.43 4.96 1.25
C GLU A 86 8.63 5.65 -0.09
N LYS A 87 9.59 6.56 -0.21
CA LYS A 87 9.85 7.31 -1.45
C LYS A 87 10.28 6.41 -2.61
N GLU A 88 11.07 5.39 -2.30
CA GLU A 88 11.55 4.40 -3.27
C GLU A 88 10.46 3.42 -3.67
N LEU A 89 9.62 3.04 -2.69
CA LEU A 89 8.59 2.02 -2.84
C LEU A 89 7.31 2.55 -3.50
N ARG A 90 6.97 3.82 -3.32
CA ARG A 90 5.70 4.38 -3.80
C ARG A 90 5.66 4.64 -5.31
N GLY A 91 6.83 4.82 -5.96
CA GLY A 91 6.92 5.20 -7.36
C GLY A 91 6.43 6.62 -7.65
N GLU A 92 6.07 6.88 -8.90
CA GLU A 92 5.53 8.18 -9.35
C GLU A 92 4.14 8.00 -9.95
N LYS A 93 3.22 8.88 -9.57
CA LYS A 93 1.86 8.89 -10.12
C LYS A 93 1.86 9.29 -11.59
N GLY A 94 1.05 8.60 -12.37
CA GLY A 94 0.70 9.05 -13.70
C GLY A 94 -0.21 10.29 -13.64
N VAL A 95 -0.22 11.05 -14.72
CA VAL A 95 -1.08 12.23 -14.89
C VAL A 95 -1.79 12.14 -16.22
N GLU A 96 -3.10 12.28 -16.22
CA GLU A 96 -3.92 12.40 -17.41
C GLU A 96 -4.54 13.79 -17.48
N VAL A 97 -4.31 14.50 -18.58
CA VAL A 97 -4.88 15.84 -18.80
C VAL A 97 -6.12 15.70 -19.67
N LEU A 98 -7.29 15.85 -19.05
CA LEU A 98 -8.57 15.60 -19.68
C LEU A 98 -9.30 16.89 -20.04
N LEU A 99 -9.91 16.91 -21.21
CA LEU A 99 -10.86 17.97 -21.61
C LEU A 99 -12.22 17.70 -20.97
N ARG A 100 -12.82 18.74 -20.37
CA ARG A 100 -14.19 18.68 -19.84
C ARG A 100 -15.06 19.74 -20.46
N ASP A 101 -16.32 19.41 -20.71
CA ASP A 101 -17.32 20.36 -21.13
C ASP A 101 -17.81 21.24 -19.95
N ALA A 102 -18.64 22.25 -20.27
CA ALA A 102 -19.25 23.11 -19.25
C ALA A 102 -20.11 22.39 -18.21
N ARG A 103 -20.50 21.15 -18.47
CA ARG A 103 -21.24 20.26 -17.56
C ARG A 103 -20.34 19.27 -16.80
N GLY A 104 -19.01 19.41 -16.93
CA GLY A 104 -18.03 18.57 -16.26
C GLY A 104 -17.81 17.18 -16.90
N ARG A 105 -18.40 16.88 -18.05
CA ARG A 105 -18.25 15.58 -18.71
C ARG A 105 -16.92 15.53 -19.46
N ILE A 106 -16.23 14.41 -19.33
CA ILE A 106 -14.96 14.15 -20.01
C ILE A 106 -15.23 13.99 -21.53
N GLN A 107 -14.55 14.78 -22.33
CA GLN A 107 -14.62 14.78 -23.80
C GLN A 107 -13.44 14.07 -24.46
N GLY A 108 -12.41 13.75 -23.69
CA GLY A 108 -11.20 13.08 -24.17
C GLY A 108 -9.94 13.66 -23.54
N HIS A 109 -8.79 13.20 -24.03
CA HIS A 109 -7.48 13.69 -23.60
C HIS A 109 -7.12 15.02 -24.28
N TYR A 110 -6.55 15.94 -23.53
CA TYR A 110 -6.05 17.20 -24.07
C TYR A 110 -4.92 16.92 -25.07
N GLN A 111 -5.00 17.54 -26.27
CA GLN A 111 -4.05 17.35 -27.36
C GLN A 111 -3.70 15.86 -27.63
N ASN A 112 -4.71 14.98 -27.64
CA ASN A 112 -4.54 13.54 -27.87
C ASN A 112 -3.58 12.86 -26.87
N GLY A 113 -3.50 13.35 -25.63
CA GLY A 113 -2.67 12.76 -24.59
C GLY A 113 -1.19 13.19 -24.61
N ALA A 114 -0.83 14.24 -25.37
CA ALA A 114 0.55 14.71 -25.46
C ALA A 114 1.14 15.17 -24.11
N PHE A 115 0.28 15.50 -23.16
CA PHE A 115 0.67 15.94 -21.81
C PHE A 115 0.45 14.86 -20.75
N ASP A 116 -0.02 13.69 -21.16
CA ASP A 116 -0.19 12.57 -20.25
C ASP A 116 1.16 12.00 -19.84
N ARG A 117 1.30 11.61 -18.59
CA ARG A 117 2.48 10.93 -18.05
C ARG A 117 2.06 9.58 -17.48
N LYS A 118 2.71 8.52 -17.95
CA LYS A 118 2.47 7.18 -17.40
C LYS A 118 2.99 7.07 -15.97
N PRO A 119 2.32 6.31 -15.09
CA PRO A 119 2.85 6.03 -13.76
C PRO A 119 4.15 5.24 -13.85
N ILE A 120 5.08 5.53 -12.94
CA ILE A 120 6.33 4.80 -12.78
C ILE A 120 6.20 3.95 -11.51
N PRO A 121 6.31 2.62 -11.62
CA PRO A 121 6.24 1.76 -10.44
C PRO A 121 7.39 2.03 -9.48
N GLY A 122 7.18 1.79 -8.20
CA GLY A 122 8.22 1.85 -7.19
C GLY A 122 9.32 0.80 -7.41
N LYS A 123 10.43 1.00 -6.73
CA LYS A 123 11.59 0.09 -6.80
C LYS A 123 11.40 -1.09 -5.86
N ASN A 124 11.89 -2.25 -6.27
CA ASN A 124 12.02 -3.39 -5.36
C ASN A 124 13.21 -3.14 -4.41
N LEU A 125 13.04 -3.50 -3.15
CA LEU A 125 14.11 -3.47 -2.15
C LEU A 125 14.58 -4.89 -1.86
N THR A 126 15.90 -5.05 -1.80
CA THR A 126 16.55 -6.26 -1.29
C THR A 126 17.15 -5.94 0.07
N LEU A 127 16.74 -6.69 1.08
CA LEU A 127 17.25 -6.55 2.45
C LEU A 127 18.40 -7.53 2.69
N SER A 128 19.25 -7.23 3.65
CA SER A 128 20.33 -8.11 4.12
C SER A 128 19.82 -9.30 4.95
N ILE A 129 18.53 -9.35 5.27
CA ILE A 129 17.91 -10.41 6.07
C ILE A 129 18.07 -11.77 5.38
N ASP A 130 18.68 -12.73 6.07
CA ASP A 130 18.63 -14.14 5.68
C ASP A 130 17.28 -14.73 6.10
N ILE A 131 16.44 -15.02 5.11
CA ILE A 131 15.08 -15.49 5.36
C ILE A 131 15.04 -16.82 6.13
N LYS A 132 16.03 -17.70 5.94
CA LYS A 132 16.07 -18.99 6.66
C LYS A 132 16.44 -18.77 8.13
N LEU A 133 17.37 -17.87 8.40
CA LEU A 133 17.76 -17.51 9.76
C LEU A 133 16.61 -16.79 10.47
N GLN A 134 15.92 -15.89 9.79
CA GLN A 134 14.74 -15.21 10.30
C GLN A 134 13.62 -16.20 10.66
N GLN A 135 13.30 -17.12 9.77
CA GLN A 135 12.30 -18.17 10.01
C GLN A 135 12.66 -19.07 11.19
N LEU A 136 13.94 -19.40 11.33
CA LEU A 136 14.43 -20.16 12.50
C LEU A 136 14.21 -19.35 13.78
N GLY A 137 14.60 -18.08 13.78
CA GLY A 137 14.43 -17.19 14.93
C GLY A 137 12.96 -17.04 15.32
N GLU A 138 12.06 -16.83 14.39
CA GLU A 138 10.63 -16.72 14.65
C GLU A 138 10.05 -18.01 15.23
N ARG A 139 10.44 -19.18 14.70
CA ARG A 139 10.05 -20.48 15.29
C ARG A 139 10.54 -20.68 16.72
N LEU A 140 11.80 -20.29 17.00
CA LEU A 140 12.37 -20.40 18.34
C LEU A 140 11.68 -19.48 19.34
N MET A 141 11.07 -18.40 18.87
CA MET A 141 10.36 -17.41 19.69
C MET A 141 8.86 -17.70 19.83
N GLN A 142 8.32 -18.73 19.20
CA GLN A 142 6.92 -19.11 19.37
C GLN A 142 6.57 -19.35 20.85
N GLY A 143 5.48 -18.71 21.32
CA GLY A 143 5.03 -18.78 22.71
C GLY A 143 5.94 -18.09 23.72
N LYS A 144 6.86 -17.25 23.26
CA LYS A 144 7.77 -16.47 24.11
C LYS A 144 7.62 -14.98 23.86
N MET A 145 8.10 -14.17 24.77
CA MET A 145 8.21 -12.71 24.63
C MET A 145 9.70 -12.33 24.61
N GLY A 146 10.10 -11.52 23.63
CA GLY A 146 11.48 -11.06 23.53
C GLY A 146 11.91 -10.84 22.08
N SER A 147 13.23 -10.75 21.85
CA SER A 147 13.79 -10.48 20.54
C SER A 147 15.09 -11.26 20.30
N ILE A 148 15.35 -11.55 19.02
CA ILE A 148 16.60 -12.11 18.54
C ILE A 148 17.13 -11.17 17.43
N VAL A 149 18.40 -10.76 17.54
CA VAL A 149 19.09 -9.99 16.50
C VAL A 149 20.41 -10.68 16.17
N ALA A 150 20.65 -10.94 14.89
CA ALA A 150 21.90 -11.42 14.40
C ALA A 150 22.51 -10.39 13.41
N ILE A 151 23.76 -10.05 13.63
CA ILE A 151 24.48 -9.03 12.87
C ILE A 151 25.79 -9.66 12.38
N GLU A 152 26.12 -9.46 11.11
CA GLU A 152 27.42 -9.81 10.54
C GLU A 152 28.47 -8.81 11.06
N PRO A 153 29.44 -9.22 11.87
CA PRO A 153 30.38 -8.28 12.49
C PRO A 153 31.29 -7.55 11.49
N ALA A 154 31.56 -8.18 10.35
CA ALA A 154 32.47 -7.64 9.34
C ALA A 154 31.84 -6.51 8.52
N THR A 155 30.54 -6.58 8.25
CA THR A 155 29.81 -5.65 7.37
C THR A 155 28.83 -4.76 8.13
N GLY A 156 28.37 -5.21 9.30
CA GLY A 156 27.29 -4.57 10.07
C GLY A 156 25.89 -4.90 9.53
N GLU A 157 25.78 -5.81 8.57
CA GLU A 157 24.49 -6.21 8.01
C GLU A 157 23.67 -6.98 9.04
N ILE A 158 22.37 -6.65 9.09
CA ILE A 158 21.43 -7.35 9.94
C ILE A 158 20.93 -8.58 9.17
N LEU A 159 21.32 -9.76 9.64
CA LEU A 159 20.95 -11.04 9.04
C LEU A 159 19.62 -11.58 9.58
N CYS A 160 19.25 -11.21 10.79
CA CYS A 160 18.01 -11.63 11.44
C CYS A 160 17.58 -10.57 12.45
N MET A 161 16.29 -10.25 12.48
CA MET A 161 15.69 -9.37 13.47
C MET A 161 14.27 -9.85 13.77
N VAL A 162 14.12 -10.56 14.88
CA VAL A 162 12.86 -11.14 15.35
C VAL A 162 12.41 -10.41 16.60
N SER A 163 11.13 -10.11 16.64
CA SER A 163 10.43 -9.67 17.86
C SER A 163 9.21 -10.56 18.05
N ALA A 164 8.98 -11.01 19.28
CA ALA A 164 7.84 -11.87 19.62
C ALA A 164 7.02 -11.24 20.76
N PRO A 165 5.68 -11.33 20.66
CA PRO A 165 4.91 -12.04 19.65
C PRO A 165 4.99 -11.40 18.26
N SER A 166 4.98 -12.24 17.21
CA SER A 166 4.99 -11.81 15.81
C SER A 166 3.63 -12.04 15.17
N TYR A 167 3.41 -11.43 14.03
CA TYR A 167 2.19 -11.55 13.24
C TYR A 167 2.53 -11.82 11.76
N ASP A 168 1.53 -12.24 11.00
CA ASP A 168 1.65 -12.38 9.55
C ASP A 168 1.48 -11.00 8.89
N PRO A 169 2.49 -10.48 8.15
CA PRO A 169 2.40 -9.18 7.49
C PRO A 169 1.23 -9.08 6.50
N HIS A 170 0.83 -10.18 5.85
CA HIS A 170 -0.31 -10.19 4.92
C HIS A 170 -1.65 -9.90 5.63
N ARG A 171 -1.77 -10.25 6.91
CA ARG A 171 -2.96 -9.92 7.71
C ARG A 171 -3.10 -8.42 7.99
N MET A 172 -2.03 -7.66 7.84
CA MET A 172 -2.00 -6.21 8.03
C MET A 172 -2.28 -5.44 6.74
N GLU A 173 -2.60 -6.13 5.66
CA GLU A 173 -2.98 -5.54 4.38
C GLU A 173 -4.49 -5.23 4.34
N GLY A 174 -4.85 -4.14 3.67
CA GLY A 174 -6.22 -3.86 3.29
C GLY A 174 -7.16 -3.44 4.42
N LYS A 175 -8.45 -3.73 4.22
CA LYS A 175 -9.55 -3.31 5.11
C LYS A 175 -9.52 -3.99 6.48
N GLN A 176 -8.90 -5.15 6.59
CA GLN A 176 -8.89 -5.96 7.82
C GLN A 176 -7.85 -5.46 8.85
N ARG A 177 -6.90 -4.61 8.44
CA ARG A 177 -5.83 -4.09 9.29
C ARG A 177 -6.30 -3.55 10.64
N GLY A 178 -7.36 -2.75 10.64
CA GLY A 178 -7.89 -2.13 11.87
C GLY A 178 -8.42 -3.17 12.87
N ALA A 179 -9.14 -4.17 12.39
CA ALA A 179 -9.67 -5.25 13.22
C ALA A 179 -8.55 -6.13 13.79
N GLN A 180 -7.55 -6.46 12.96
CA GLN A 180 -6.37 -7.23 13.33
C GLN A 180 -5.51 -6.51 14.38
N MET A 181 -5.33 -5.20 14.24
CA MET A 181 -4.58 -4.40 15.19
C MET A 181 -5.25 -4.36 16.57
N LEU A 182 -6.59 -4.29 16.60
CA LEU A 182 -7.37 -4.36 17.84
C LEU A 182 -7.32 -5.74 18.49
N GLU A 183 -7.28 -6.80 17.70
CA GLU A 183 -7.13 -8.18 18.19
C GLU A 183 -5.76 -8.36 18.86
N MET A 184 -4.68 -7.92 18.20
CA MET A 184 -3.31 -8.01 18.76
C MET A 184 -3.07 -7.15 20.00
N GLN A 185 -3.88 -6.12 20.25
CA GLN A 185 -3.78 -5.31 21.47
C GLN A 185 -4.51 -5.92 22.68
N ARG A 186 -5.32 -6.95 22.46
CA ARG A 186 -6.11 -7.62 23.50
C ARG A 186 -5.43 -8.85 24.09
N ASP A 187 -4.45 -9.39 23.37
CA ASP A 187 -3.61 -10.52 23.80
C ASP A 187 -2.33 -9.99 24.50
#